data_e2f32a06a0e38a22347589c19083d807
#
_entry.id   e2f32a06a0e38a22347589c19083d807
#
_cell.length_a   1.000
_cell.length_b   1.000
_cell.length_c   1.000
_cell.angle_alpha   90.00
_cell.angle_beta   90.00
_cell.angle_gamma   90.00
#
_symmetry.space_group_name_H-M   'P 1'
#
loop_
_entity.id
_entity.type
_entity.pdbx_description
1 polymer ?
#
loop_
_entity_poly.entity_id
_entity_poly.type
_entity_poly.pdbx_seq_one_letter_code
_entity_poly.pdbx_strand_id
1 'polypeptide(L)'
;MSLDGNGKADLAEWLRDRAASLDEPEVALEAAVAAFEAAPTLAAYQATEELAGEDWPAVREEMLESLANRDTTKRNAQRHVEIFLYAERYDEATAIANRFSDNMVVEPVADAVFEERPEWTIDACKAQAEPIIEERKSQQYRHAVDWLATAGNAADAAGELNEWRAYVQDLRDARSQKYKLP
;
A
#
# COMPACT_ATOMS: atom_id res chain seq x y z
N MET A 1 -20.45 28.47 6.67
CA MET A 1 -19.37 28.13 5.71
C MET A 1 -18.74 26.84 6.23
N SER A 2 -18.96 25.70 5.57
CA SER A 2 -18.41 24.44 6.02
C SER A 2 -16.99 24.33 5.44
N LEU A 3 -15.99 24.06 6.31
CA LEU A 3 -14.64 23.77 5.86
C LEU A 3 -14.65 22.44 5.08
N ASP A 4 -13.88 22.36 4.00
CA ASP A 4 -13.59 21.10 3.33
C ASP A 4 -12.69 20.18 4.22
N GLY A 5 -12.44 18.95 3.78
CA GLY A 5 -11.65 17.99 4.57
C GLY A 5 -10.25 18.51 4.92
N ASN A 6 -9.58 19.18 3.98
CA ASN A 6 -8.24 19.74 4.21
C ASN A 6 -8.28 20.89 5.22
N GLY A 7 -9.24 21.84 5.09
CA GLY A 7 -9.36 22.91 6.05
C GLY A 7 -9.71 22.45 7.48
N LYS A 8 -10.40 21.30 7.62
CA LYS A 8 -10.64 20.68 8.93
C LYS A 8 -9.37 20.03 9.48
N ALA A 9 -8.59 19.37 8.64
CA ALA A 9 -7.31 18.76 9.03
C ALA A 9 -6.34 19.85 9.50
N ASP A 10 -6.15 20.92 8.72
CA ASP A 10 -5.26 22.03 9.06
C ASP A 10 -5.64 22.67 10.42
N LEU A 11 -6.93 22.85 10.68
CA LEU A 11 -7.41 23.38 11.96
C LEU A 11 -7.14 22.40 13.12
N ALA A 12 -7.36 21.11 12.90
CA ALA A 12 -7.11 20.07 13.90
C ALA A 12 -5.61 19.94 14.21
N GLU A 13 -4.75 19.99 13.21
CA GLU A 13 -3.29 20.00 13.38
C GLU A 13 -2.83 21.24 14.17
N TRP A 14 -3.35 22.41 13.84
CA TRP A 14 -3.06 23.62 14.61
C TRP A 14 -3.50 23.49 16.07
N LEU A 15 -4.70 22.92 16.33
CA LEU A 15 -5.21 22.70 17.69
C LEU A 15 -4.33 21.70 18.45
N ARG A 16 -3.93 20.62 17.82
CA ARG A 16 -2.99 19.62 18.36
C ARG A 16 -1.69 20.29 18.84
N ASP A 17 -1.06 21.06 17.95
CA ASP A 17 0.21 21.73 18.25
C ASP A 17 0.04 22.76 19.37
N ARG A 18 -1.10 23.46 19.38
CA ARG A 18 -1.40 24.41 20.44
C ARG A 18 -1.66 23.76 21.79
N ALA A 19 -2.42 22.67 21.82
CA ALA A 19 -2.70 21.89 23.02
C ALA A 19 -1.41 21.28 23.61
N ALA A 20 -0.57 20.69 22.75
CA ALA A 20 0.74 20.17 23.16
C ALA A 20 1.62 21.29 23.79
N SER A 21 1.61 22.50 23.22
CA SER A 21 2.36 23.63 23.77
C SER A 21 1.84 24.16 25.13
N LEU A 22 0.61 23.80 25.49
CA LEU A 22 -0.04 24.18 26.75
C LEU A 22 -0.05 23.05 27.79
N ASP A 23 0.60 21.92 27.48
CA ASP A 23 0.64 20.73 28.34
C ASP A 23 -0.76 20.12 28.59
N GLU A 24 -1.59 20.11 27.51
CA GLU A 24 -2.94 19.55 27.49
C GLU A 24 -2.96 18.28 26.62
N PRO A 25 -2.42 17.16 27.11
CA PRO A 25 -2.18 15.97 26.28
C PRO A 25 -3.47 15.32 25.75
N GLU A 26 -4.55 15.30 26.54
CA GLU A 26 -5.84 14.74 26.11
C GLU A 26 -6.42 15.53 24.93
N VAL A 27 -6.38 16.86 24.99
CA VAL A 27 -6.86 17.72 23.90
C VAL A 27 -5.97 17.57 22.65
N ALA A 28 -4.65 17.41 22.85
CA ALA A 28 -3.71 17.18 21.75
C ALA A 28 -4.01 15.86 21.05
N LEU A 29 -4.28 14.78 21.78
CA LEU A 29 -4.64 13.47 21.24
C LEU A 29 -5.98 13.53 20.49
N GLU A 30 -7.03 14.11 21.07
CA GLU A 30 -8.32 14.28 20.41
C GLU A 30 -8.19 15.06 19.09
N ALA A 31 -7.38 16.12 19.09
CA ALA A 31 -7.12 16.90 17.89
C ALA A 31 -6.31 16.12 16.83
N ALA A 32 -5.35 15.28 17.25
CA ALA A 32 -4.60 14.42 16.32
C ALA A 32 -5.52 13.38 15.64
N VAL A 33 -6.39 12.72 16.40
CA VAL A 33 -7.40 11.81 15.86
C VAL A 33 -8.33 12.54 14.90
N ALA A 34 -8.81 13.75 15.26
CA ALA A 34 -9.67 14.56 14.40
C ALA A 34 -8.97 14.99 13.08
N ALA A 35 -7.66 15.26 13.12
CA ALA A 35 -6.88 15.57 11.93
C ALA A 35 -6.80 14.35 10.99
N PHE A 36 -6.48 13.18 11.53
CA PHE A 36 -6.50 11.92 10.79
C PHE A 36 -7.88 11.63 10.18
N GLU A 37 -8.94 11.79 10.98
CA GLU A 37 -10.31 11.60 10.52
C GLU A 37 -10.70 12.59 9.41
N ALA A 38 -10.19 13.79 9.41
CA ALA A 38 -10.48 14.76 8.36
C ALA A 38 -9.72 14.49 7.07
N ALA A 39 -8.44 14.09 7.16
CA ALA A 39 -7.59 13.78 6.02
C ALA A 39 -6.57 12.68 6.41
N PRO A 40 -6.89 11.39 6.21
CA PRO A 40 -6.00 10.29 6.56
C PRO A 40 -4.68 10.39 5.80
N THR A 41 -3.57 10.49 6.54
CA THR A 41 -2.20 10.44 6.04
C THR A 41 -1.34 9.63 7.01
N LEU A 42 -0.25 9.04 6.53
CA LEU A 42 0.70 8.35 7.41
C LEU A 42 1.27 9.29 8.47
N ALA A 43 1.56 10.54 8.12
CA ALA A 43 2.05 11.54 9.08
C ALA A 43 1.04 11.83 10.20
N ALA A 44 -0.26 11.96 9.89
CA ALA A 44 -1.29 12.14 10.90
C ALA A 44 -1.44 10.91 11.80
N TYR A 45 -1.33 9.70 11.22
CA TYR A 45 -1.35 8.44 11.96
C TYR A 45 -0.19 8.35 12.95
N GLN A 46 1.04 8.62 12.50
CA GLN A 46 2.24 8.62 13.34
C GLN A 46 2.21 9.70 14.43
N ALA A 47 1.72 10.89 14.09
CA ALA A 47 1.56 11.95 15.10
C ALA A 47 0.57 11.56 16.21
N THR A 48 -0.48 10.80 15.87
CA THR A 48 -1.42 10.28 16.87
C THR A 48 -0.78 9.17 17.71
N GLU A 49 0.00 8.27 17.07
CA GLU A 49 0.77 7.23 17.78
C GLU A 49 1.70 7.80 18.84
N GLU A 50 2.44 8.86 18.51
CA GLU A 50 3.36 9.55 19.44
C GLU A 50 2.64 10.15 20.64
N LEU A 51 1.40 10.61 20.47
CA LEU A 51 0.62 11.26 21.52
C LEU A 51 -0.19 10.28 22.39
N ALA A 52 -0.59 9.14 21.84
CA ALA A 52 -1.52 8.21 22.49
C ALA A 52 -0.90 7.42 23.66
N GLY A 53 0.44 7.23 23.68
CA GLY A 53 1.11 6.51 24.77
C GLY A 53 0.49 5.15 25.07
N GLU A 54 0.01 4.95 26.30
CA GLU A 54 -0.61 3.69 26.74
C GLU A 54 -1.96 3.39 26.07
N ASP A 55 -2.67 4.43 25.61
CA ASP A 55 -3.96 4.31 24.93
C ASP A 55 -3.82 3.90 23.45
N TRP A 56 -2.60 3.88 22.93
CA TRP A 56 -2.34 3.59 21.52
C TRP A 56 -3.05 2.35 20.97
N PRO A 57 -3.06 1.18 21.64
CA PRO A 57 -3.69 -0.02 21.08
C PRO A 57 -5.18 0.18 20.77
N ALA A 58 -5.92 0.92 21.61
CA ALA A 58 -7.34 1.20 21.41
C ALA A 58 -7.55 2.26 20.32
N VAL A 59 -6.81 3.36 20.38
CA VAL A 59 -6.85 4.47 19.40
C VAL A 59 -6.48 3.95 18.02
N ARG A 60 -5.43 3.15 17.92
CA ARG A 60 -4.97 2.51 16.68
C ARG A 60 -6.08 1.71 16.00
N GLU A 61 -6.74 0.84 16.75
CA GLU A 61 -7.77 -0.03 16.17
C GLU A 61 -8.96 0.80 15.68
N GLU A 62 -9.42 1.79 16.46
CA GLU A 62 -10.50 2.68 16.05
C GLU A 62 -10.17 3.46 14.77
N MET A 63 -8.95 4.01 14.67
CA MET A 63 -8.48 4.71 13.48
C MET A 63 -8.42 3.81 12.24
N LEU A 64 -7.93 2.57 12.40
CA LEU A 64 -7.81 1.63 11.28
C LEU A 64 -9.18 1.08 10.84
N GLU A 65 -10.09 0.82 11.77
CA GLU A 65 -11.49 0.47 11.44
C GLU A 65 -12.20 1.63 10.71
N SER A 66 -12.03 2.85 11.21
CA SER A 66 -12.57 4.03 10.54
C SER A 66 -12.03 4.17 9.11
N LEU A 67 -10.72 3.99 8.92
CA LEU A 67 -10.08 4.03 7.61
C LEU A 67 -10.59 2.92 6.68
N ALA A 68 -10.72 1.69 7.17
CA ALA A 68 -11.19 0.55 6.40
C ALA A 68 -12.64 0.73 5.92
N ASN A 69 -13.47 1.39 6.72
CA ASN A 69 -14.87 1.68 6.39
C ASN A 69 -15.06 2.89 5.45
N ARG A 70 -13.97 3.62 5.12
CA ARG A 70 -14.04 4.75 4.19
C ARG A 70 -14.09 4.30 2.73
N ASP A 71 -14.75 5.12 1.91
CA ASP A 71 -14.68 4.91 0.47
C ASP A 71 -13.28 5.22 -0.06
N THR A 72 -12.57 4.16 -0.48
CA THR A 72 -11.26 4.29 -1.11
C THR A 72 -11.47 4.54 -2.60
N THR A 73 -10.95 5.66 -3.07
CA THR A 73 -10.95 6.07 -4.47
C THR A 73 -9.54 5.97 -5.05
N LYS A 74 -9.39 6.01 -6.38
CA LYS A 74 -8.07 6.01 -7.01
C LYS A 74 -7.16 7.14 -6.50
N ARG A 75 -7.73 8.28 -6.07
CA ARG A 75 -6.97 9.44 -5.59
C ARG A 75 -6.34 9.22 -4.22
N ASN A 76 -7.00 8.47 -3.33
CA ASN A 76 -6.54 8.25 -1.96
C ASN A 76 -6.02 6.83 -1.70
N ALA A 77 -6.12 5.92 -2.68
CA ALA A 77 -5.72 4.51 -2.55
C ALA A 77 -4.28 4.34 -2.06
N GLN A 78 -3.34 5.06 -2.66
CA GLN A 78 -1.93 5.01 -2.26
C GLN A 78 -1.75 5.40 -0.79
N ARG A 79 -2.37 6.49 -0.34
CA ARG A 79 -2.27 6.94 1.07
C ARG A 79 -2.87 5.94 2.06
N HIS A 80 -4.02 5.33 1.70
CA HIS A 80 -4.61 4.30 2.54
C HIS A 80 -3.71 3.06 2.63
N VAL A 81 -3.11 2.64 1.50
CA VAL A 81 -2.14 1.55 1.47
C VAL A 81 -0.92 1.85 2.36
N GLU A 82 -0.34 3.05 2.27
CA GLU A 82 0.79 3.45 3.10
C GLU A 82 0.48 3.30 4.60
N ILE A 83 -0.71 3.70 5.04
CA ILE A 83 -1.14 3.57 6.43
C ILE A 83 -1.32 2.10 6.81
N PHE A 84 -2.02 1.30 5.99
CA PHE A 84 -2.24 -0.11 6.28
C PHE A 84 -0.94 -0.92 6.29
N LEU A 85 0.01 -0.63 5.40
CA LEU A 85 1.33 -1.27 5.41
C LEU A 85 2.12 -0.91 6.66
N TYR A 86 2.15 0.36 7.06
CA TYR A 86 2.80 0.78 8.29
C TYR A 86 2.19 0.11 9.53
N ALA A 87 0.87 -0.08 9.52
CA ALA A 87 0.13 -0.73 10.59
C ALA A 87 0.13 -2.27 10.51
N GLU A 88 0.84 -2.88 9.53
CA GLU A 88 0.86 -4.33 9.28
C GLU A 88 -0.53 -4.94 9.00
N ARG A 89 -1.46 -4.11 8.47
CA ARG A 89 -2.81 -4.55 8.05
C ARG A 89 -2.77 -4.98 6.58
N TYR A 90 -2.09 -6.08 6.31
CA TYR A 90 -1.79 -6.56 4.96
C TYR A 90 -3.03 -6.99 4.17
N ASP A 91 -4.08 -7.47 4.85
CA ASP A 91 -5.32 -7.87 4.19
C ASP A 91 -6.06 -6.66 3.59
N GLU A 92 -6.11 -5.53 4.30
CA GLU A 92 -6.68 -4.29 3.81
C GLU A 92 -5.82 -3.67 2.69
N ALA A 93 -4.50 -3.71 2.84
CA ALA A 93 -3.59 -3.22 1.81
C ALA A 93 -3.75 -4.00 0.49
N THR A 94 -3.76 -5.35 0.55
CA THR A 94 -3.94 -6.20 -0.63
C THR A 94 -5.33 -6.07 -1.23
N ALA A 95 -6.38 -5.88 -0.43
CA ALA A 95 -7.74 -5.61 -0.92
C ALA A 95 -7.81 -4.31 -1.75
N ILE A 96 -7.13 -3.26 -1.31
CA ILE A 96 -7.03 -2.01 -2.07
C ILE A 96 -6.24 -2.23 -3.37
N ALA A 97 -5.11 -2.92 -3.32
CA ALA A 97 -4.29 -3.22 -4.49
C ALA A 97 -5.05 -4.04 -5.54
N ASN A 98 -5.85 -5.02 -5.12
CA ASN A 98 -6.73 -5.80 -6.00
C ASN A 98 -7.79 -4.94 -6.69
N ARG A 99 -8.34 -3.95 -5.98
CA ARG A 99 -9.40 -3.08 -6.50
C ARG A 99 -8.87 -2.08 -7.54
N PHE A 100 -7.69 -1.56 -7.36
CA PHE A 100 -7.19 -0.46 -8.20
C PHE A 100 -6.15 -0.88 -9.23
N SER A 101 -5.43 -1.98 -9.03
CA SER A 101 -4.45 -2.58 -9.97
C SER A 101 -3.49 -1.56 -10.62
N ASP A 102 -3.24 -0.44 -9.95
CA ASP A 102 -2.35 0.63 -10.41
C ASP A 102 -0.94 0.39 -9.84
N ASN A 103 0.09 0.58 -10.66
CA ASN A 103 1.49 0.41 -10.23
C ASN A 103 1.80 1.10 -8.90
N MET A 104 1.36 2.36 -8.74
CA MET A 104 1.59 3.17 -7.54
C MET A 104 0.95 2.58 -6.27
N VAL A 105 0.00 1.65 -6.45
CA VAL A 105 -0.70 0.97 -5.36
C VAL A 105 -0.17 -0.44 -5.18
N VAL A 106 0.02 -1.19 -6.28
CA VAL A 106 0.40 -2.62 -6.23
C VAL A 106 1.87 -2.80 -5.82
N GLU A 107 2.78 -1.98 -6.35
CA GLU A 107 4.23 -2.12 -6.11
C GLU A 107 4.59 -2.06 -4.61
N PRO A 108 4.22 -0.99 -3.86
CA PRO A 108 4.56 -0.93 -2.44
C PRO A 108 3.92 -2.06 -1.61
N VAL A 109 2.74 -2.55 -2.02
CA VAL A 109 2.14 -3.71 -1.34
C VAL A 109 2.91 -4.97 -1.63
N ALA A 110 3.23 -5.26 -2.90
CA ALA A 110 3.96 -6.45 -3.30
C ALA A 110 5.34 -6.53 -2.62
N ASP A 111 6.04 -5.39 -2.55
CA ASP A 111 7.35 -5.30 -1.91
C ASP A 111 7.28 -5.46 -0.38
N ALA A 112 6.16 -5.08 0.24
CA ALA A 112 6.02 -5.19 1.69
C ALA A 112 5.52 -6.56 2.16
N VAL A 113 4.76 -7.30 1.33
CA VAL A 113 4.05 -8.51 1.77
C VAL A 113 4.55 -9.79 1.12
N PHE A 114 5.65 -9.79 0.38
CA PHE A 114 6.10 -10.96 -0.39
C PHE A 114 6.44 -12.18 0.49
N GLU A 115 6.83 -11.98 1.73
CA GLU A 115 7.08 -13.07 2.68
C GLU A 115 5.79 -13.56 3.36
N GLU A 116 4.88 -12.64 3.72
CA GLU A 116 3.64 -12.94 4.45
C GLU A 116 2.49 -13.37 3.54
N ARG A 117 2.50 -12.92 2.28
CA ARG A 117 1.47 -13.18 1.26
C ARG A 117 2.10 -13.55 -0.08
N PRO A 118 2.98 -14.58 -0.13
CA PRO A 118 3.76 -14.89 -1.34
C PRO A 118 2.88 -15.23 -2.55
N GLU A 119 1.82 -16.01 -2.38
CA GLU A 119 0.90 -16.37 -3.47
C GLU A 119 0.26 -15.12 -4.09
N TRP A 120 -0.24 -14.20 -3.25
CA TRP A 120 -0.81 -12.95 -3.71
C TRP A 120 0.23 -12.11 -4.46
N THR A 121 1.45 -12.03 -3.94
CA THR A 121 2.54 -11.25 -4.56
C THR A 121 2.91 -11.80 -5.92
N ILE A 122 3.02 -13.13 -6.05
CA ILE A 122 3.30 -13.79 -7.33
C ILE A 122 2.23 -13.43 -8.36
N ASP A 123 0.96 -13.57 -8.01
CA ASP A 123 -0.15 -13.31 -8.93
C ASP A 123 -0.25 -11.83 -9.31
N ALA A 124 -0.13 -10.93 -8.34
CA ALA A 124 -0.16 -9.49 -8.57
C ALA A 124 0.99 -9.03 -9.48
N CYS A 125 2.21 -9.51 -9.25
CA CYS A 125 3.37 -9.18 -10.06
C CYS A 125 3.27 -9.75 -11.48
N LYS A 126 2.77 -10.98 -11.66
CA LYS A 126 2.49 -11.54 -12.99
C LYS A 126 1.48 -10.67 -13.74
N ALA A 127 0.38 -10.29 -13.10
CA ALA A 127 -0.65 -9.44 -13.70
C ALA A 127 -0.11 -8.08 -14.18
N GLN A 128 0.94 -7.54 -13.55
CA GLN A 128 1.61 -6.32 -13.98
C GLN A 128 2.64 -6.58 -15.10
N ALA A 129 3.39 -7.66 -15.02
CA ALA A 129 4.47 -7.95 -15.96
C ALA A 129 3.99 -8.45 -17.33
N GLU A 130 2.99 -9.34 -17.35
CA GLU A 130 2.52 -10.04 -18.56
C GLU A 130 2.06 -9.07 -19.66
N PRO A 131 1.22 -8.04 -19.39
CA PRO A 131 0.80 -7.09 -20.42
C PRO A 131 1.99 -6.33 -21.05
N ILE A 132 3.00 -6.00 -20.26
CA ILE A 132 4.21 -5.32 -20.76
C ILE A 132 4.98 -6.22 -21.72
N ILE A 133 5.07 -7.50 -21.39
CA ILE A 133 5.78 -8.51 -22.18
C ILE A 133 5.01 -8.80 -23.47
N GLU A 134 3.68 -8.94 -23.41
CA GLU A 134 2.82 -9.26 -24.56
C GLU A 134 2.73 -8.11 -25.56
N GLU A 135 2.57 -6.87 -25.09
CA GLU A 135 2.42 -5.69 -25.95
C GLU A 135 3.76 -5.18 -26.52
N ARG A 136 4.87 -5.87 -26.23
CA ARG A 136 6.22 -5.53 -26.71
C ARG A 136 6.64 -4.07 -26.43
N LYS A 137 6.22 -3.54 -25.29
CA LYS A 137 6.58 -2.20 -24.83
C LYS A 137 8.04 -2.17 -24.38
N SER A 138 8.97 -2.11 -25.33
CA SER A 138 10.42 -2.23 -25.06
C SER A 138 10.94 -1.22 -24.04
N GLN A 139 10.36 -0.02 -23.99
CA GLN A 139 10.70 1.00 -23.00
C GLN A 139 10.27 0.64 -21.55
N GLN A 140 9.34 -0.31 -21.40
CA GLN A 140 8.81 -0.73 -20.10
C GLN A 140 9.34 -2.13 -19.68
N TYR A 141 10.18 -2.78 -20.47
CA TYR A 141 10.71 -4.10 -20.12
C TYR A 141 11.48 -4.15 -18.81
N ARG A 142 12.10 -3.04 -18.42
CA ARG A 142 12.74 -2.95 -17.11
C ARG A 142 11.73 -3.14 -15.98
N HIS A 143 10.59 -2.47 -16.06
CA HIS A 143 9.52 -2.65 -15.06
C HIS A 143 8.96 -4.08 -15.04
N ALA A 144 8.82 -4.74 -16.20
CA ALA A 144 8.42 -6.14 -16.22
C ALA A 144 9.46 -7.06 -15.54
N VAL A 145 10.75 -6.76 -15.69
CA VAL A 145 11.82 -7.50 -15.00
C VAL A 145 11.78 -7.25 -13.50
N ASP A 146 11.55 -6.01 -13.08
CA ASP A 146 11.44 -5.66 -11.65
C ASP A 146 10.25 -6.40 -11.02
N TRP A 147 9.07 -6.42 -11.65
CA TRP A 147 7.92 -7.21 -11.23
C TRP A 147 8.20 -8.71 -11.12
N LEU A 148 8.85 -9.29 -12.14
CA LEU A 148 9.22 -10.69 -12.11
C LEU A 148 10.28 -11.00 -11.04
N ALA A 149 11.13 -10.05 -10.67
CA ALA A 149 12.09 -10.23 -9.59
C ALA A 149 11.39 -10.29 -8.23
N THR A 150 10.43 -9.37 -7.96
CA THR A 150 9.62 -9.40 -6.74
C THR A 150 8.81 -10.71 -6.64
N ALA A 151 8.18 -11.17 -7.74
CA ALA A 151 7.50 -12.47 -7.78
C ALA A 151 8.46 -13.66 -7.52
N GLY A 152 9.69 -13.57 -8.01
CA GLY A 152 10.73 -14.57 -7.74
C GLY A 152 11.13 -14.64 -6.28
N ASN A 153 11.23 -13.50 -5.59
CA ASN A 153 11.50 -13.44 -4.16
C ASN A 153 10.33 -14.06 -3.36
N ALA A 154 9.09 -13.77 -3.75
CA ALA A 154 7.90 -14.36 -3.14
C ALA A 154 7.84 -15.89 -3.35
N ALA A 155 8.19 -16.38 -4.55
CA ALA A 155 8.26 -17.82 -4.83
C ALA A 155 9.35 -18.52 -4.02
N ASP A 156 10.47 -17.86 -3.75
CA ASP A 156 11.51 -18.39 -2.86
C ASP A 156 11.01 -18.47 -1.41
N ALA A 157 10.34 -17.43 -0.94
CA ALA A 157 9.72 -17.40 0.39
C ALA A 157 8.65 -18.49 0.58
N ALA A 158 7.87 -18.79 -0.47
CA ALA A 158 6.87 -19.87 -0.48
C ALA A 158 7.50 -21.28 -0.63
N GLY A 159 8.79 -21.40 -0.98
CA GLY A 159 9.42 -22.68 -1.33
C GLY A 159 9.06 -23.19 -2.73
N GLU A 160 8.51 -22.35 -3.59
CA GLU A 160 8.01 -22.65 -4.95
C GLU A 160 8.98 -22.24 -6.07
N LEU A 161 10.26 -22.10 -5.73
CA LEU A 161 11.26 -21.59 -6.68
C LEU A 161 11.41 -22.44 -7.95
N ASN A 162 11.10 -23.74 -7.88
CA ASN A 162 11.17 -24.61 -9.06
C ASN A 162 10.02 -24.34 -10.04
N GLU A 163 8.81 -24.16 -9.54
CA GLU A 163 7.62 -23.76 -10.30
C GLU A 163 7.83 -22.39 -10.94
N TRP A 164 8.41 -21.47 -10.18
CA TRP A 164 8.78 -20.14 -10.67
C TRP A 164 9.78 -20.19 -11.82
N ARG A 165 10.83 -21.01 -11.70
CA ARG A 165 11.82 -21.18 -12.77
C ARG A 165 11.20 -21.78 -14.05
N ALA A 166 10.29 -22.75 -13.90
CA ALA A 166 9.56 -23.32 -15.03
C ALA A 166 8.72 -22.25 -15.72
N TYR A 167 7.95 -21.46 -14.96
CA TYR A 167 7.16 -20.35 -15.50
C TYR A 167 8.01 -19.32 -16.27
N VAL A 168 9.15 -18.90 -15.72
CA VAL A 168 10.06 -17.96 -16.41
C VAL A 168 10.66 -18.58 -17.68
N GLN A 169 10.94 -19.89 -17.69
CA GLN A 169 11.42 -20.58 -18.87
C GLN A 169 10.34 -20.63 -19.97
N ASP A 170 9.10 -20.94 -19.61
CA ASP A 170 7.96 -20.94 -20.54
C ASP A 170 7.74 -19.55 -21.17
N LEU A 171 7.84 -18.48 -20.39
CA LEU A 171 7.79 -17.10 -20.89
C LEU A 171 8.89 -16.82 -21.94
N ARG A 172 10.12 -17.30 -21.70
CA ARG A 172 11.25 -17.15 -22.64
C ARG A 172 11.02 -17.93 -23.92
N ASP A 173 10.53 -19.16 -23.81
CA ASP A 173 10.31 -20.05 -24.96
C ASP A 173 9.15 -19.54 -25.82
N ALA A 174 8.05 -19.12 -25.23
CA ALA A 174 6.94 -18.49 -25.94
C ALA A 174 7.38 -17.24 -26.71
N ARG A 175 8.31 -16.48 -26.14
CA ARG A 175 8.87 -15.30 -26.79
C ARG A 175 9.81 -15.66 -27.94
N SER A 176 10.68 -16.64 -27.76
CA SER A 176 11.63 -17.07 -28.79
C SER A 176 10.94 -17.67 -30.04
N GLN A 177 9.81 -18.35 -29.85
CA GLN A 177 8.99 -18.88 -30.93
C GLN A 177 8.32 -17.77 -31.76
N LYS A 178 7.87 -16.67 -31.13
CA LYS A 178 7.29 -15.51 -31.83
C LYS A 178 8.29 -14.76 -32.73
N TYR A 179 9.61 -14.96 -32.51
CA TYR A 179 10.66 -14.37 -33.35
C TYR A 179 11.10 -15.27 -34.49
N LYS A 180 10.67 -16.52 -34.53
CA LYS A 180 11.05 -17.51 -35.57
C LYS A 180 10.02 -17.68 -36.71
N LEU A 181 8.89 -16.95 -36.64
CA LEU A 181 7.92 -16.93 -37.72
C LEU A 181 8.32 -15.86 -38.74
N PRO A 182 8.49 -16.21 -40.03
CA PRO A 182 8.94 -15.33 -41.11
C PRO A 182 7.95 -14.22 -41.42
#